data_da889b208f493b9f6eac2e9f05d693ee
#
_entry.id   da889b208f493b9f6eac2e9f05d693ee
#
_cell.length_a   1.000
_cell.length_b   1.000
_cell.length_c   1.000
_cell.angle_alpha   90.00
_cell.angle_beta   90.00
_cell.angle_gamma   90.00
#
_symmetry.space_group_name_H-M   'P 1'
#
loop_
_entity.id
_entity.type
_entity.pdbx_description
1 polymer ?
#
loop_
_entity_poly.entity_id
_entity_poly.type
_entity_poly.pdbx_seq_one_letter_code
_entity_poly.pdbx_strand_id
1 'polypeptide(L)'
;MKHILNKDTERQQRLIMLMFKDDKWKSAKYISDTLECNIKTLRQDIEYLTTTYEDILVCEYLKNIGYKFLVKPGHSIQEIFLDWINHSLFFSIITDVFYQKNKDDEDYFYNTYFISETTLKRQVAVINYHLKELGMSLSLSKMSFKVQDEFVARMFFGNREMEKRSIYDWDDSQIENQGYAFQLIELLEDFHQIKLTALQKNMMAYFVLCSVVRSSGEFYLEEDNTIESPLVTDKNCYEVLLSFKNPISCSSYLTSKIQINDTLLFLDTFFIKLKENYTSDLAENMSEELMQRIADKMQTDVSVFDKELLVKDIGYILFVRDKYPYKMSYINHRGYFNSVAIQIKYPIFYQAVMDSFNQLSKDYAWLAHYAPELMNSLFRYWKAQDYGYITKINQVKVFISTTLNENQAKLNQYIFEKAFKNKMNIIGYEYEQTSFNSETTNPLLEEAELVICNHLFYQELDKIIVVDDIIDDAKLYFINQRLDKMRKAKLSV
;
A
#
# COMPACT_ATOMS: atom_id res chain seq x y z
N MET A 1 -24.31 -8.71 -0.03
CA MET A 1 -23.39 -7.57 0.17
C MET A 1 -23.81 -6.44 -0.74
N LYS A 2 -23.79 -5.18 -0.29
CA LYS A 2 -24.00 -4.01 -1.16
C LYS A 2 -22.64 -3.61 -1.72
N HIS A 3 -22.49 -3.72 -3.02
CA HIS A 3 -21.22 -3.54 -3.72
C HIS A 3 -20.99 -2.07 -4.07
N ILE A 4 -19.81 -1.53 -3.76
CA ILE A 4 -19.38 -0.16 -4.11
C ILE A 4 -19.15 -0.05 -5.62
N LEU A 5 -18.53 -1.06 -6.19
CA LEU A 5 -18.38 -1.25 -7.63
C LEU A 5 -19.50 -2.15 -8.17
N ASN A 6 -19.72 -2.18 -9.46
CA ASN A 6 -20.58 -3.20 -10.05
C ASN A 6 -19.94 -4.60 -9.89
N LYS A 7 -20.75 -5.66 -10.00
CA LYS A 7 -20.30 -7.03 -9.74
C LYS A 7 -19.14 -7.49 -10.63
N ASP A 8 -19.11 -7.03 -11.86
CA ASP A 8 -18.07 -7.41 -12.81
C ASP A 8 -16.75 -6.72 -12.44
N THR A 9 -16.77 -5.41 -12.17
CA THR A 9 -15.61 -4.65 -11.72
C THR A 9 -15.05 -5.17 -10.38
N GLU A 10 -15.92 -5.56 -9.44
CA GLU A 10 -15.48 -6.20 -8.18
C GLU A 10 -14.78 -7.54 -8.41
N ARG A 11 -15.30 -8.35 -9.32
CA ARG A 11 -14.65 -9.60 -9.71
C ARG A 11 -13.30 -9.35 -10.40
N GLN A 12 -13.23 -8.35 -11.27
CA GLN A 12 -11.99 -7.91 -11.94
C GLN A 12 -10.98 -7.36 -10.92
N GLN A 13 -11.41 -6.61 -9.92
CA GLN A 13 -10.54 -6.19 -8.81
C GLN A 13 -9.96 -7.40 -8.06
N ARG A 14 -10.81 -8.36 -7.70
CA ARG A 14 -10.36 -9.61 -7.06
C ARG A 14 -9.40 -10.41 -7.97
N LEU A 15 -9.64 -10.42 -9.28
CA LEU A 15 -8.74 -11.04 -10.25
C LEU A 15 -7.37 -10.38 -10.24
N ILE A 16 -7.31 -9.07 -10.35
CA ILE A 16 -6.06 -8.31 -10.29
C ILE A 16 -5.32 -8.59 -8.97
N MET A 17 -6.00 -8.48 -7.84
CA MET A 17 -5.41 -8.75 -6.52
C MET A 17 -4.88 -10.19 -6.42
N LEU A 18 -5.61 -11.17 -6.96
CA LEU A 18 -5.18 -12.56 -6.99
C LEU A 18 -3.94 -12.74 -7.86
N MET A 19 -3.92 -12.12 -9.05
CA MET A 19 -2.81 -12.28 -10.00
C MET A 19 -1.52 -11.63 -9.50
N PHE A 20 -1.61 -10.54 -8.77
CA PHE A 20 -0.46 -9.83 -8.18
C PHE A 20 -0.12 -10.25 -6.75
N LYS A 21 -0.82 -11.24 -6.17
CA LYS A 21 -0.52 -11.74 -4.83
C LYS A 21 0.87 -12.38 -4.71
N ASP A 22 1.36 -12.95 -5.79
CA ASP A 22 2.70 -13.52 -5.92
C ASP A 22 3.09 -13.52 -7.41
N ASP A 23 4.38 -13.69 -7.69
CA ASP A 23 4.92 -13.71 -9.06
C ASP A 23 4.81 -15.11 -9.72
N LYS A 24 3.65 -15.77 -9.60
CA LYS A 24 3.45 -17.12 -10.10
C LYS A 24 2.41 -17.20 -11.21
N TRP A 25 2.62 -18.11 -12.13
CA TRP A 25 1.59 -18.54 -13.08
C TRP A 25 0.41 -19.18 -12.36
N LYS A 26 -0.80 -18.87 -12.77
CA LYS A 26 -2.03 -19.40 -12.17
C LYS A 26 -2.90 -20.06 -13.24
N SER A 27 -3.29 -21.32 -12.97
CA SER A 27 -4.16 -22.05 -13.92
C SER A 27 -5.56 -21.42 -13.97
N ALA A 28 -6.22 -21.51 -15.13
CA ALA A 28 -7.59 -21.01 -15.29
C ALA A 28 -8.55 -21.62 -14.27
N LYS A 29 -8.38 -22.90 -13.94
CA LYS A 29 -9.19 -23.58 -12.92
C LYS A 29 -8.98 -22.96 -11.54
N TYR A 30 -7.73 -22.78 -11.11
CA TYR A 30 -7.43 -22.16 -9.80
C TYR A 30 -8.04 -20.75 -9.69
N ILE A 31 -7.90 -19.92 -10.75
CA ILE A 31 -8.45 -18.57 -10.75
C ILE A 31 -9.98 -18.62 -10.68
N SER A 32 -10.63 -19.43 -11.53
CA SER A 32 -12.09 -19.50 -11.58
C SER A 32 -12.70 -20.02 -10.27
N ASP A 33 -12.08 -21.04 -9.67
CA ASP A 33 -12.50 -21.57 -8.37
C ASP A 33 -12.35 -20.53 -7.25
N THR A 34 -11.22 -19.77 -7.23
CA THR A 34 -10.97 -18.71 -6.24
C THR A 34 -11.92 -17.53 -6.40
N LEU A 35 -12.27 -17.16 -7.63
CA LEU A 35 -13.17 -16.05 -7.92
C LEU A 35 -14.66 -16.45 -7.93
N GLU A 36 -14.96 -17.74 -7.75
CA GLU A 36 -16.32 -18.29 -7.79
C GLU A 36 -17.04 -17.96 -9.10
N CYS A 37 -16.32 -18.07 -10.24
CA CYS A 37 -16.86 -17.82 -11.55
C CYS A 37 -16.54 -18.97 -12.51
N ASN A 38 -17.25 -19.02 -13.65
CA ASN A 38 -16.92 -20.00 -14.68
C ASN A 38 -15.73 -19.53 -15.56
N ILE A 39 -15.08 -20.47 -16.25
CA ILE A 39 -13.91 -20.20 -17.10
C ILE A 39 -14.25 -19.22 -18.25
N LYS A 40 -15.48 -19.23 -18.76
CA LYS A 40 -15.89 -18.30 -19.81
C LYS A 40 -15.92 -16.86 -19.29
N THR A 41 -16.52 -16.65 -18.12
CA THR A 41 -16.52 -15.34 -17.44
C THR A 41 -15.10 -14.87 -17.12
N LEU A 42 -14.23 -15.77 -16.62
CA LEU A 42 -12.82 -15.43 -16.38
C LEU A 42 -12.12 -14.95 -17.65
N ARG A 43 -12.33 -15.64 -18.78
CA ARG A 43 -11.72 -15.20 -20.06
C ARG A 43 -12.23 -13.84 -20.52
N GLN A 44 -13.51 -13.58 -20.35
CA GLN A 44 -14.11 -12.27 -20.65
C GLN A 44 -13.50 -11.16 -19.76
N ASP A 45 -13.30 -11.43 -18.47
CA ASP A 45 -12.66 -10.47 -17.57
C ASP A 45 -11.20 -10.21 -17.96
N ILE A 46 -10.43 -11.26 -18.28
CA ILE A 46 -9.04 -11.11 -18.75
C ILE A 46 -9.00 -10.29 -20.05
N GLU A 47 -9.84 -10.64 -21.02
CA GLU A 47 -9.94 -9.92 -22.30
C GLU A 47 -10.30 -8.45 -22.08
N TYR A 48 -11.33 -8.17 -21.27
CA TYR A 48 -11.71 -6.81 -20.93
C TYR A 48 -10.55 -6.02 -20.30
N LEU A 49 -9.91 -6.57 -19.28
CA LEU A 49 -8.80 -5.91 -18.60
C LEU A 49 -7.62 -5.63 -19.52
N THR A 50 -7.25 -6.59 -20.36
CA THR A 50 -6.10 -6.45 -21.26
C THR A 50 -6.39 -5.60 -22.50
N THR A 51 -7.65 -5.44 -22.88
CA THR A 51 -8.06 -4.56 -23.98
C THR A 51 -8.27 -3.13 -23.47
N THR A 52 -8.99 -2.97 -22.35
CA THR A 52 -9.30 -1.64 -21.80
C THR A 52 -8.07 -0.94 -21.24
N TYR A 53 -7.17 -1.70 -20.64
CA TYR A 53 -5.94 -1.20 -20.02
C TYR A 53 -4.69 -1.73 -20.73
N GLU A 54 -4.75 -1.78 -22.06
CA GLU A 54 -3.65 -2.30 -22.88
C GLU A 54 -2.33 -1.56 -22.68
N ASP A 55 -2.36 -0.26 -22.34
CA ASP A 55 -1.17 0.53 -22.05
C ASP A 55 -0.53 0.20 -20.70
N ILE A 56 -1.30 -0.34 -19.77
CA ILE A 56 -0.89 -0.61 -18.38
C ILE A 56 -0.59 -2.09 -18.16
N LEU A 57 -1.48 -2.98 -18.65
CA LEU A 57 -1.52 -4.38 -18.26
C LEU A 57 -1.25 -5.32 -19.43
N VAL A 58 -0.37 -6.31 -19.22
CA VAL A 58 -0.14 -7.41 -20.14
C VAL A 58 -0.56 -8.72 -19.47
N CYS A 59 -1.24 -9.59 -20.22
CA CYS A 59 -1.53 -10.96 -19.82
C CYS A 59 -0.73 -11.93 -20.66
N GLU A 60 0.19 -12.64 -20.04
CA GLU A 60 0.86 -13.77 -20.67
C GLU A 60 0.03 -15.04 -20.45
N TYR A 61 -0.06 -15.87 -21.50
CA TYR A 61 -0.72 -17.17 -21.42
C TYR A 61 0.20 -18.27 -21.93
N LEU A 62 0.39 -19.29 -21.12
CA LEU A 62 1.10 -20.51 -21.52
C LEU A 62 0.14 -21.71 -21.44
N LYS A 63 0.07 -22.45 -22.55
CA LYS A 63 -0.78 -23.65 -22.63
C LYS A 63 -0.38 -24.64 -21.53
N ASN A 64 -1.36 -25.19 -20.82
CA ASN A 64 -1.23 -26.13 -19.71
C ASN A 64 -0.61 -25.56 -18.41
N ILE A 65 -0.17 -24.30 -18.38
CA ILE A 65 0.36 -23.62 -17.20
C ILE A 65 -0.66 -22.62 -16.69
N GLY A 66 -1.12 -21.69 -17.54
CA GLY A 66 -2.15 -20.71 -17.18
C GLY A 66 -1.79 -19.27 -17.57
N TYR A 67 -2.18 -18.35 -16.74
CA TYR A 67 -2.07 -16.91 -16.94
C TYR A 67 -1.08 -16.28 -15.96
N LYS A 68 -0.42 -15.21 -16.40
CA LYS A 68 0.39 -14.32 -15.58
C LYS A 68 0.14 -12.88 -16.02
N PHE A 69 -0.09 -11.97 -15.04
CA PHE A 69 -0.23 -10.55 -15.31
C PHE A 69 1.09 -9.83 -15.06
N LEU A 70 1.39 -8.88 -15.93
CA LEU A 70 2.53 -7.98 -15.83
C LEU A 70 2.08 -6.55 -16.02
N VAL A 71 2.68 -5.62 -15.28
CA VAL A 71 2.49 -4.18 -15.49
C VAL A 71 3.58 -3.68 -16.43
N LYS A 72 3.21 -2.89 -17.43
CA LYS A 72 4.17 -2.28 -18.36
C LYS A 72 5.07 -1.27 -17.66
N PRO A 73 6.33 -1.14 -18.08
CA PRO A 73 7.24 -0.13 -17.53
C PRO A 73 6.66 1.29 -17.60
N GLY A 74 6.78 2.03 -16.52
CA GLY A 74 6.25 3.39 -16.42
C GLY A 74 4.82 3.48 -15.89
N HIS A 75 4.10 2.35 -15.75
CA HIS A 75 2.73 2.28 -15.26
C HIS A 75 2.61 1.59 -13.90
N SER A 76 1.46 1.76 -13.28
CA SER A 76 1.10 1.15 -12.00
C SER A 76 -0.30 0.56 -12.06
N ILE A 77 -0.50 -0.58 -11.40
CA ILE A 77 -1.83 -1.18 -11.21
C ILE A 77 -2.81 -0.22 -10.51
N GLN A 78 -2.31 0.75 -9.76
CA GLN A 78 -3.14 1.76 -9.10
C GLN A 78 -3.90 2.64 -10.09
N GLU A 79 -3.40 2.83 -11.31
CA GLU A 79 -4.08 3.59 -12.37
C GLU A 79 -5.43 2.96 -12.73
N ILE A 80 -5.49 1.62 -12.77
CA ILE A 80 -6.75 0.87 -13.01
C ILE A 80 -7.74 1.09 -11.87
N PHE A 81 -7.27 1.07 -10.62
CA PHE A 81 -8.15 1.32 -9.48
C PHE A 81 -8.64 2.76 -9.40
N LEU A 82 -7.80 3.73 -9.75
CA LEU A 82 -8.20 5.14 -9.86
C LEU A 82 -9.26 5.32 -10.93
N ASP A 83 -9.10 4.69 -12.09
CA ASP A 83 -10.10 4.71 -13.15
C ASP A 83 -11.45 4.15 -12.68
N TRP A 84 -11.47 3.01 -12.00
CA TRP A 84 -12.71 2.45 -11.45
C TRP A 84 -13.37 3.33 -10.40
N ILE A 85 -12.57 3.98 -9.53
CA ILE A 85 -13.08 4.93 -8.55
C ILE A 85 -13.74 6.12 -9.26
N ASN A 86 -13.06 6.68 -10.26
CA ASN A 86 -13.53 7.86 -11.00
C ASN A 86 -14.80 7.60 -11.82
N HIS A 87 -14.99 6.36 -12.28
CA HIS A 87 -16.20 5.94 -13.00
C HIS A 87 -17.28 5.33 -12.10
N SER A 88 -17.05 5.25 -10.79
CA SER A 88 -18.04 4.68 -9.86
C SER A 88 -19.10 5.72 -9.46
N LEU A 89 -20.37 5.42 -9.71
CA LEU A 89 -21.50 6.23 -9.23
C LEU A 89 -21.49 6.43 -7.70
N PHE A 90 -21.00 5.47 -6.96
CA PHE A 90 -20.85 5.58 -5.50
C PHE A 90 -19.98 6.78 -5.12
N PHE A 91 -18.78 6.85 -5.68
CA PHE A 91 -17.84 7.96 -5.39
C PHE A 91 -18.31 9.28 -6.00
N SER A 92 -18.86 9.24 -7.21
CA SER A 92 -19.34 10.44 -7.89
C SER A 92 -20.48 11.11 -7.12
N ILE A 93 -21.48 10.34 -6.68
CA ILE A 93 -22.59 10.88 -5.88
C ILE A 93 -22.10 11.45 -4.56
N ILE A 94 -21.21 10.73 -3.84
CA ILE A 94 -20.65 11.23 -2.57
C ILE A 94 -19.91 12.55 -2.79
N THR A 95 -19.05 12.62 -3.81
CA THR A 95 -18.29 13.83 -4.13
C THR A 95 -19.20 15.01 -4.49
N ASP A 96 -20.19 14.80 -5.37
CA ASP A 96 -21.04 15.88 -5.84
C ASP A 96 -21.96 16.42 -4.74
N VAL A 97 -22.48 15.53 -3.87
CA VAL A 97 -23.24 15.97 -2.68
C VAL A 97 -22.33 16.69 -1.69
N PHE A 98 -21.12 16.23 -1.51
CA PHE A 98 -20.14 16.88 -0.61
C PHE A 98 -19.85 18.31 -1.05
N TYR A 99 -19.59 18.53 -2.35
CA TYR A 99 -19.35 19.86 -2.93
C TYR A 99 -20.64 20.63 -3.25
N GLN A 100 -21.83 20.10 -2.90
CA GLN A 100 -23.14 20.71 -3.14
C GLN A 100 -23.42 21.07 -4.60
N LYS A 101 -22.90 20.31 -5.56
CA LYS A 101 -23.12 20.55 -7.00
C LYS A 101 -24.58 20.45 -7.41
N ASN A 102 -25.37 19.72 -6.63
CA ASN A 102 -26.82 19.51 -6.85
C ASN A 102 -27.70 20.55 -6.16
N LYS A 103 -27.15 21.61 -5.51
CA LYS A 103 -27.89 22.50 -4.60
C LYS A 103 -29.09 23.18 -5.26
N ASP A 104 -28.95 23.59 -6.51
CA ASP A 104 -29.96 24.37 -7.25
C ASP A 104 -30.59 23.59 -8.41
N ASP A 105 -30.38 22.26 -8.51
CA ASP A 105 -30.94 21.40 -9.57
C ASP A 105 -31.42 20.06 -8.98
N GLU A 106 -32.72 19.88 -8.86
CA GLU A 106 -33.36 18.65 -8.36
C GLU A 106 -33.11 17.46 -9.29
N ASP A 107 -32.91 17.69 -10.57
CA ASP A 107 -32.70 16.66 -11.58
C ASP A 107 -31.21 16.42 -11.88
N TYR A 108 -30.30 17.08 -11.14
CA TYR A 108 -28.86 17.06 -11.36
C TYR A 108 -28.30 15.64 -11.58
N PHE A 109 -28.63 14.69 -10.71
CA PHE A 109 -28.09 13.33 -10.78
C PHE A 109 -28.65 12.54 -11.97
N TYR A 110 -29.91 12.81 -12.36
CA TYR A 110 -30.52 12.17 -13.54
C TYR A 110 -29.88 12.68 -14.82
N ASN A 111 -29.66 13.98 -14.91
CA ASN A 111 -29.12 14.64 -16.09
C ASN A 111 -27.61 14.41 -16.23
N THR A 112 -26.84 14.49 -15.13
CA THR A 112 -25.37 14.36 -15.15
C THR A 112 -24.92 12.92 -15.39
N TYR A 113 -25.60 11.94 -14.76
CA TYR A 113 -25.17 10.53 -14.82
C TYR A 113 -26.07 9.66 -15.71
N PHE A 114 -27.09 10.24 -16.36
CA PHE A 114 -28.04 9.53 -17.22
C PHE A 114 -28.66 8.30 -16.52
N ILE A 115 -29.05 8.46 -15.26
CA ILE A 115 -29.62 7.38 -14.42
C ILE A 115 -31.09 7.61 -14.10
N SER A 116 -31.80 6.50 -13.88
CA SER A 116 -33.19 6.57 -13.43
C SER A 116 -33.28 6.82 -11.92
N GLU A 117 -34.42 7.30 -11.46
CA GLU A 117 -34.78 7.45 -10.04
C GLU A 117 -34.55 6.14 -9.26
N THR A 118 -34.93 5.00 -9.83
CA THR A 118 -34.72 3.68 -9.24
C THR A 118 -33.24 3.38 -9.05
N THR A 119 -32.40 3.77 -10.02
CA THR A 119 -30.94 3.60 -9.93
C THR A 119 -30.35 4.50 -8.84
N LEU A 120 -30.77 5.77 -8.77
CA LEU A 120 -30.33 6.68 -7.72
C LEU A 120 -30.73 6.16 -6.33
N LYS A 121 -32.00 5.74 -6.12
CA LYS A 121 -32.47 5.13 -4.87
C LYS A 121 -31.60 3.94 -4.45
N ARG A 122 -31.26 3.07 -5.41
CA ARG A 122 -30.40 1.92 -5.16
C ARG A 122 -28.98 2.35 -4.76
N GLN A 123 -28.38 3.34 -5.42
CA GLN A 123 -27.06 3.85 -5.08
C GLN A 123 -27.03 4.51 -3.70
N VAL A 124 -28.02 5.36 -3.39
CA VAL A 124 -28.15 5.95 -2.04
C VAL A 124 -28.28 4.88 -0.97
N ALA A 125 -29.02 3.79 -1.24
CA ALA A 125 -29.09 2.65 -0.31
C ALA A 125 -27.76 1.90 -0.14
N VAL A 126 -26.92 1.84 -1.18
CA VAL A 126 -25.54 1.30 -1.08
C VAL A 126 -24.66 2.25 -0.26
N ILE A 127 -24.68 3.54 -0.58
CA ILE A 127 -23.95 4.58 0.15
C ILE A 127 -24.30 4.53 1.63
N ASN A 128 -25.58 4.54 1.98
CA ASN A 128 -26.04 4.49 3.38
C ASN A 128 -25.64 3.21 4.11
N TYR A 129 -25.53 2.09 3.40
CA TYR A 129 -25.03 0.86 4.02
C TYR A 129 -23.57 1.03 4.51
N HIS A 130 -22.72 1.69 3.72
CA HIS A 130 -21.32 1.94 4.08
C HIS A 130 -21.14 3.10 5.06
N LEU A 131 -22.00 4.11 5.01
CA LEU A 131 -21.94 5.26 5.92
C LEU A 131 -22.50 4.95 7.32
N LYS A 132 -23.30 3.90 7.47
CA LYS A 132 -23.96 3.57 8.74
C LYS A 132 -22.98 3.38 9.91
N GLU A 133 -21.89 2.69 9.66
CA GLU A 133 -20.85 2.44 10.68
C GLU A 133 -20.17 3.74 11.13
N LEU A 134 -20.12 4.75 10.24
CA LEU A 134 -19.54 6.07 10.49
C LEU A 134 -20.50 7.03 11.24
N GLY A 135 -21.69 6.59 11.61
CA GLY A 135 -22.72 7.48 12.12
C GLY A 135 -23.24 8.49 11.10
N MET A 136 -23.08 8.19 9.81
CA MET A 136 -23.44 9.07 8.70
C MET A 136 -24.56 8.47 7.84
N SER A 137 -25.32 9.34 7.17
CA SER A 137 -26.28 8.93 6.15
C SER A 137 -26.49 10.01 5.09
N LEU A 138 -26.81 9.57 3.88
CA LEU A 138 -27.22 10.44 2.76
C LEU A 138 -28.75 10.45 2.66
N SER A 139 -29.35 11.63 2.79
CA SER A 139 -30.80 11.84 2.59
C SER A 139 -31.11 11.83 1.11
N LEU A 140 -31.99 10.92 0.66
CA LEU A 140 -32.43 10.87 -0.74
C LEU A 140 -33.21 12.12 -1.14
N SER A 141 -34.11 12.62 -0.27
CA SER A 141 -35.01 13.75 -0.57
C SER A 141 -34.30 15.11 -0.57
N LYS A 142 -33.23 15.25 0.23
CA LYS A 142 -32.48 16.51 0.34
C LYS A 142 -31.14 16.44 -0.37
N MET A 143 -30.72 15.25 -0.80
CA MET A 143 -29.39 14.97 -1.33
C MET A 143 -28.28 15.68 -0.51
N SER A 144 -28.32 15.46 0.81
CA SER A 144 -27.41 16.04 1.77
C SER A 144 -27.03 15.02 2.84
N PHE A 145 -25.83 15.15 3.41
CA PHE A 145 -25.37 14.26 4.47
C PHE A 145 -25.92 14.68 5.84
N LYS A 146 -26.38 13.66 6.61
CA LYS A 146 -26.59 13.75 8.05
C LYS A 146 -25.40 13.09 8.72
N VAL A 147 -24.82 13.76 9.71
CA VAL A 147 -23.58 13.36 10.37
C VAL A 147 -23.78 13.44 11.89
N GLN A 148 -23.28 12.44 12.63
CA GLN A 148 -23.30 12.44 14.10
C GLN A 148 -22.01 13.02 14.69
N ASP A 149 -20.87 12.78 14.04
CA ASP A 149 -19.56 13.24 14.42
C ASP A 149 -18.88 13.94 13.24
N GLU A 150 -18.69 15.25 13.35
CA GLU A 150 -18.14 16.05 12.27
C GLU A 150 -16.65 15.78 12.03
N PHE A 151 -15.90 15.40 13.08
CA PHE A 151 -14.50 14.99 12.91
C PHE A 151 -14.40 13.74 12.03
N VAL A 152 -15.24 12.74 12.31
CA VAL A 152 -15.34 11.50 11.49
C VAL A 152 -15.74 11.83 10.06
N ALA A 153 -16.66 12.75 9.84
CA ALA A 153 -17.08 13.16 8.49
C ALA A 153 -15.93 13.80 7.71
N ARG A 154 -15.18 14.72 8.30
CA ARG A 154 -14.03 15.38 7.65
C ARG A 154 -12.93 14.35 7.32
N MET A 155 -12.65 13.43 8.23
CA MET A 155 -11.74 12.31 7.98
C MET A 155 -12.23 11.43 6.82
N PHE A 156 -13.52 11.11 6.79
CA PHE A 156 -14.10 10.31 5.73
C PHE A 156 -13.94 11.00 4.36
N PHE A 157 -14.36 12.24 4.23
CA PHE A 157 -14.29 12.96 2.95
C PHE A 157 -12.84 13.16 2.50
N GLY A 158 -11.92 13.55 3.39
CA GLY A 158 -10.51 13.69 3.07
C GLY A 158 -9.89 12.39 2.56
N ASN A 159 -10.19 11.27 3.22
CA ASN A 159 -9.76 9.95 2.77
C ASN A 159 -10.36 9.57 1.39
N ARG A 160 -11.63 9.93 1.11
CA ARG A 160 -12.25 9.68 -0.20
C ARG A 160 -11.61 10.50 -1.31
N GLU A 161 -11.31 11.77 -1.05
CA GLU A 161 -10.60 12.60 -2.03
C GLU A 161 -9.19 12.04 -2.31
N MET A 162 -8.45 11.62 -1.29
CA MET A 162 -7.15 10.97 -1.46
C MET A 162 -7.22 9.63 -2.22
N GLU A 163 -8.28 8.85 -2.00
CA GLU A 163 -8.48 7.56 -2.69
C GLU A 163 -8.84 7.74 -4.15
N LYS A 164 -9.61 8.78 -4.47
CA LYS A 164 -10.08 9.13 -5.82
C LYS A 164 -8.98 9.69 -6.71
N ARG A 165 -7.92 10.22 -6.12
CA ARG A 165 -6.88 10.98 -6.84
C ARG A 165 -5.49 10.40 -6.57
N SER A 166 -4.57 10.65 -7.48
CA SER A 166 -3.16 10.51 -7.15
C SER A 166 -2.74 11.64 -6.19
N ILE A 167 -1.64 11.45 -5.47
CA ILE A 167 -1.14 12.44 -4.49
C ILE A 167 -0.93 13.83 -5.11
N TYR A 168 -0.71 13.90 -6.43
CA TYR A 168 -0.40 15.13 -7.16
C TYR A 168 -1.49 15.58 -8.14
N ASP A 169 -2.60 14.85 -8.22
CA ASP A 169 -3.62 15.06 -9.23
C ASP A 169 -4.86 15.72 -8.62
N TRP A 170 -4.83 17.04 -8.57
CA TRP A 170 -5.97 17.85 -8.13
C TRP A 170 -6.86 18.18 -9.34
N ASP A 171 -8.16 18.30 -9.09
CA ASP A 171 -9.13 18.75 -10.08
C ASP A 171 -8.81 20.19 -10.51
N ASP A 172 -8.81 20.47 -11.82
CA ASP A 172 -8.53 21.80 -12.35
C ASP A 172 -9.34 22.88 -11.65
N SER A 173 -10.59 22.57 -11.28
CA SER A 173 -11.47 23.48 -10.53
C SER A 173 -10.99 23.77 -9.09
N GLN A 174 -10.06 23.01 -8.56
CA GLN A 174 -9.55 23.12 -7.19
C GLN A 174 -8.06 23.54 -7.13
N ILE A 175 -7.40 23.80 -8.27
CA ILE A 175 -5.96 24.10 -8.28
C ILE A 175 -5.63 25.34 -7.45
N GLU A 176 -6.46 26.40 -7.50
CA GLU A 176 -6.25 27.60 -6.69
C GLU A 176 -6.38 27.27 -5.20
N ASN A 177 -7.39 26.49 -4.82
CA ASN A 177 -7.61 26.05 -3.43
C ASN A 177 -6.47 25.15 -2.93
N GLN A 178 -5.86 24.36 -3.81
CA GLN A 178 -4.64 23.61 -3.48
C GLN A 178 -3.52 24.55 -3.06
N GLY A 179 -3.29 25.64 -3.80
CA GLY A 179 -2.29 26.66 -3.48
C GLY A 179 -2.54 27.25 -2.08
N TYR A 180 -3.77 27.64 -1.79
CA TYR A 180 -4.14 28.17 -0.47
C TYR A 180 -4.00 27.11 0.65
N ALA A 181 -4.33 25.85 0.37
CA ALA A 181 -4.15 24.78 1.34
C ALA A 181 -2.67 24.57 1.70
N PHE A 182 -1.77 24.61 0.73
CA PHE A 182 -0.32 24.54 1.00
C PHE A 182 0.20 25.75 1.74
N GLN A 183 -0.25 26.97 1.40
CA GLN A 183 0.11 28.16 2.15
C GLN A 183 -0.34 28.08 3.62
N LEU A 184 -1.56 27.63 3.87
CA LEU A 184 -2.05 27.44 5.24
C LEU A 184 -1.21 26.39 5.99
N ILE A 185 -0.87 25.28 5.33
CA ILE A 185 -0.03 24.24 5.96
C ILE A 185 1.35 24.79 6.31
N GLU A 186 1.96 25.62 5.49
CA GLU A 186 3.24 26.27 5.80
C GLU A 186 3.14 27.17 7.03
N LEU A 187 2.07 27.96 7.16
CA LEU A 187 1.82 28.78 8.34
C LEU A 187 1.64 27.92 9.60
N LEU A 188 0.92 26.79 9.50
CA LEU A 188 0.75 25.84 10.58
C LEU A 188 2.07 25.14 10.95
N GLU A 189 2.89 24.75 9.97
CA GLU A 189 4.23 24.22 10.20
C GLU A 189 5.11 25.18 11.00
N ASP A 190 5.10 26.46 10.60
CA ASP A 190 5.92 27.50 11.25
C ASP A 190 5.42 27.80 12.67
N PHE A 191 4.10 27.87 12.89
CA PHE A 191 3.51 28.09 14.20
C PHE A 191 3.82 26.94 15.16
N HIS A 192 3.61 25.70 14.71
CA HIS A 192 3.86 24.52 15.55
C HIS A 192 5.34 24.10 15.60
N GLN A 193 6.22 24.74 14.80
CA GLN A 193 7.65 24.43 14.68
C GLN A 193 7.92 22.97 14.28
N ILE A 194 7.18 22.48 13.30
CA ILE A 194 7.33 21.15 12.72
C ILE A 194 7.53 21.24 11.21
N LYS A 195 8.00 20.16 10.60
CA LYS A 195 8.06 20.04 9.14
C LYS A 195 7.41 18.73 8.70
N LEU A 196 6.48 18.85 7.77
CA LEU A 196 5.79 17.73 7.16
C LEU A 196 6.55 17.19 5.96
N THR A 197 6.49 15.89 5.76
CA THR A 197 6.92 15.28 4.49
C THR A 197 5.97 15.68 3.35
N ALA A 198 6.42 15.60 2.09
CA ALA A 198 5.58 15.89 0.93
C ALA A 198 4.26 15.09 0.93
N LEU A 199 4.32 13.83 1.35
CA LEU A 199 3.13 12.98 1.48
C LEU A 199 2.16 13.51 2.54
N GLN A 200 2.66 13.89 3.72
CA GLN A 200 1.84 14.46 4.79
C GLN A 200 1.23 15.81 4.39
N LYS A 201 1.98 16.68 3.70
CA LYS A 201 1.45 17.95 3.17
C LYS A 201 0.28 17.72 2.22
N ASN A 202 0.43 16.81 1.27
CA ASN A 202 -0.67 16.48 0.35
C ASN A 202 -1.90 15.91 1.06
N MET A 203 -1.69 15.01 2.03
CA MET A 203 -2.77 14.48 2.85
C MET A 203 -3.49 15.60 3.63
N MET A 204 -2.73 16.47 4.30
CA MET A 204 -3.27 17.59 5.04
C MET A 204 -3.99 18.58 4.14
N ALA A 205 -3.55 18.82 2.91
CA ALA A 205 -4.22 19.70 1.97
C ALA A 205 -5.66 19.24 1.64
N TYR A 206 -5.89 17.93 1.51
CA TYR A 206 -7.26 17.40 1.37
C TYR A 206 -8.08 17.59 2.64
N PHE A 207 -7.49 17.42 3.82
CA PHE A 207 -8.17 17.67 5.08
C PHE A 207 -8.49 19.16 5.27
N VAL A 208 -7.59 20.06 4.86
CA VAL A 208 -7.86 21.51 4.81
C VAL A 208 -9.08 21.79 3.95
N LEU A 209 -9.08 21.31 2.69
CA LEU A 209 -10.19 21.54 1.77
C LEU A 209 -11.51 20.98 2.30
N CYS A 210 -11.50 19.76 2.82
CA CYS A 210 -12.70 19.15 3.39
C CYS A 210 -13.21 19.92 4.60
N SER A 211 -12.31 20.41 5.45
CA SER A 211 -12.68 21.22 6.60
C SER A 211 -13.30 22.56 6.17
N VAL A 212 -12.68 23.25 5.21
CA VAL A 212 -13.22 24.50 4.62
C VAL A 212 -14.61 24.29 4.06
N VAL A 213 -14.82 23.24 3.27
CA VAL A 213 -16.15 22.93 2.68
C VAL A 213 -17.19 22.65 3.76
N ARG A 214 -16.84 21.88 4.78
CA ARG A 214 -17.77 21.54 5.88
C ARG A 214 -18.11 22.77 6.72
N SER A 215 -17.10 23.53 7.15
CA SER A 215 -17.30 24.77 7.94
C SER A 215 -18.13 25.82 7.17
N SER A 216 -17.96 25.91 5.83
CA SER A 216 -18.77 26.80 4.98
C SER A 216 -20.24 26.44 4.95
N GLY A 217 -20.56 25.15 5.12
CA GLY A 217 -21.93 24.65 5.25
C GLY A 217 -22.50 24.71 6.68
N GLU A 218 -21.79 25.38 7.59
CA GLU A 218 -22.18 25.50 9.01
C GLU A 218 -22.22 24.15 9.76
N PHE A 219 -21.40 23.17 9.31
CA PHE A 219 -21.21 21.91 10.00
C PHE A 219 -19.97 22.02 10.89
N TYR A 220 -20.18 22.26 12.17
CA TYR A 220 -19.11 22.56 13.14
C TYR A 220 -18.74 21.34 13.97
N LEU A 221 -17.48 21.29 14.42
CA LEU A 221 -16.95 20.23 15.28
C LEU A 221 -17.60 20.23 16.67
N GLU A 222 -17.91 21.41 17.19
CA GLU A 222 -18.54 21.61 18.49
C GLU A 222 -19.74 22.55 18.35
N GLU A 223 -20.85 22.23 19.03
CA GLU A 223 -22.07 23.04 18.98
C GLU A 223 -21.87 24.42 19.67
N ASP A 224 -21.05 24.49 20.71
CA ASP A 224 -20.92 25.70 21.53
C ASP A 224 -19.86 26.69 21.07
N ASN A 225 -19.01 26.39 20.14
CA ASN A 225 -17.93 27.24 19.59
C ASN A 225 -17.13 28.02 20.69
N THR A 226 -16.99 27.42 21.88
CA THR A 226 -16.35 28.03 23.05
C THR A 226 -14.83 27.95 23.02
N ILE A 227 -14.30 26.99 22.26
CA ILE A 227 -12.87 26.79 22.10
C ILE A 227 -12.41 27.60 20.88
N GLU A 228 -11.36 28.37 21.06
CA GLU A 228 -10.72 29.10 19.96
C GLU A 228 -9.34 28.53 19.68
N SER A 229 -9.04 28.29 18.38
CA SER A 229 -7.68 28.02 17.93
C SER A 229 -6.80 29.25 18.20
N PRO A 230 -5.57 29.07 18.68
CA PRO A 230 -4.65 30.19 18.90
C PRO A 230 -4.33 30.94 17.58
N LEU A 231 -4.56 30.29 16.43
CA LEU A 231 -4.32 30.88 15.12
C LEU A 231 -5.49 31.67 14.54
N VAL A 232 -6.66 31.67 15.18
CA VAL A 232 -7.84 32.37 14.68
C VAL A 232 -7.66 33.91 14.63
N THR A 233 -6.71 34.44 15.39
CA THR A 233 -6.32 35.85 15.38
C THR A 233 -5.09 36.14 14.52
N ASP A 234 -4.44 35.13 13.98
CA ASP A 234 -3.34 35.33 13.05
C ASP A 234 -3.86 35.84 11.70
N LYS A 235 -3.37 37.02 11.32
CA LYS A 235 -3.84 37.70 10.11
C LYS A 235 -3.57 36.91 8.84
N ASN A 236 -2.42 36.25 8.75
CA ASN A 236 -2.04 35.49 7.55
C ASN A 236 -2.92 34.26 7.39
N CYS A 237 -3.11 33.49 8.47
CA CYS A 237 -4.03 32.34 8.46
C CYS A 237 -5.46 32.76 8.08
N TYR A 238 -5.93 33.87 8.63
CA TYR A 238 -7.25 34.41 8.36
C TYR A 238 -7.40 34.80 6.86
N GLU A 239 -6.45 35.55 6.29
CA GLU A 239 -6.47 35.97 4.90
C GLU A 239 -6.40 34.78 3.92
N VAL A 240 -5.56 33.79 4.21
CA VAL A 240 -5.46 32.57 3.39
C VAL A 240 -6.77 31.81 3.40
N LEU A 241 -7.40 31.62 4.57
CA LEU A 241 -8.69 30.91 4.68
C LEU A 241 -9.84 31.63 3.97
N LEU A 242 -9.87 32.96 3.98
CA LEU A 242 -10.84 33.73 3.19
C LEU A 242 -10.61 33.63 1.66
N SER A 243 -9.42 33.26 1.25
CA SER A 243 -9.07 33.16 -0.18
C SER A 243 -9.62 31.90 -0.84
N PHE A 244 -10.02 30.88 -0.08
CA PHE A 244 -10.63 29.66 -0.64
C PHE A 244 -11.91 29.97 -1.39
N LYS A 245 -12.00 29.54 -2.66
CA LYS A 245 -13.12 29.80 -3.56
C LYS A 245 -13.94 28.55 -3.81
N ASN A 246 -15.26 28.74 -3.74
CA ASN A 246 -16.20 27.75 -4.23
C ASN A 246 -16.13 27.74 -5.77
N PRO A 247 -15.76 26.62 -6.41
CA PRO A 247 -15.59 26.56 -7.87
C PRO A 247 -16.92 26.74 -8.63
N ILE A 248 -18.08 26.57 -7.96
CA ILE A 248 -19.41 26.74 -8.59
C ILE A 248 -19.83 28.19 -8.55
N SER A 249 -19.72 28.85 -7.39
CA SER A 249 -20.24 30.23 -7.20
C SER A 249 -19.16 31.31 -7.32
N CYS A 250 -17.89 30.93 -7.42
CA CYS A 250 -16.72 31.83 -7.39
C CYS A 250 -16.66 32.73 -6.14
N SER A 251 -17.51 32.51 -5.15
CA SER A 251 -17.49 33.19 -3.85
C SER A 251 -16.52 32.54 -2.89
N SER A 252 -16.12 33.25 -1.83
CA SER A 252 -15.34 32.65 -0.73
C SER A 252 -16.16 31.56 -0.04
N TYR A 253 -15.51 30.44 0.29
CA TYR A 253 -16.14 29.40 1.10
C TYR A 253 -16.42 29.90 2.51
N LEU A 254 -15.44 30.53 3.14
CA LEU A 254 -15.53 30.99 4.52
C LEU A 254 -15.81 32.50 4.55
N THR A 255 -16.74 32.92 5.40
CA THR A 255 -17.21 34.32 5.50
C THR A 255 -17.25 34.82 6.93
N SER A 256 -17.02 33.96 7.93
CA SER A 256 -17.13 34.31 9.33
C SER A 256 -15.94 33.80 10.16
N LYS A 257 -15.66 34.49 11.29
CA LYS A 257 -14.64 34.04 12.25
C LYS A 257 -14.94 32.64 12.80
N ILE A 258 -16.20 32.28 12.96
CA ILE A 258 -16.63 30.97 13.48
C ILE A 258 -16.21 29.86 12.52
N GLN A 259 -16.47 30.03 11.24
CA GLN A 259 -16.11 29.06 10.19
C GLN A 259 -14.57 28.88 10.10
N ILE A 260 -13.84 29.98 10.20
CA ILE A 260 -12.36 29.95 10.18
C ILE A 260 -11.83 29.24 11.44
N ASN A 261 -12.35 29.58 12.62
CA ASN A 261 -11.97 28.93 13.86
C ASN A 261 -12.21 27.43 13.83
N ASP A 262 -13.37 27.01 13.39
CA ASP A 262 -13.73 25.60 13.28
C ASP A 262 -12.82 24.82 12.31
N THR A 263 -12.43 25.42 11.19
CA THR A 263 -11.44 24.86 10.29
C THR A 263 -10.08 24.69 10.96
N LEU A 264 -9.61 25.72 11.67
CA LEU A 264 -8.32 25.67 12.38
C LEU A 264 -8.32 24.66 13.51
N LEU A 265 -9.38 24.55 14.30
CA LEU A 265 -9.50 23.56 15.38
C LEU A 265 -9.34 22.12 14.87
N PHE A 266 -9.95 21.80 13.73
CA PHE A 266 -9.77 20.49 13.13
C PHE A 266 -8.30 20.21 12.79
N LEU A 267 -7.62 21.18 12.19
CA LEU A 267 -6.22 21.04 11.77
C LEU A 267 -5.27 20.99 12.97
N ASP A 268 -5.48 21.85 13.96
CA ASP A 268 -4.68 21.89 15.20
C ASP A 268 -4.63 20.52 15.88
N THR A 269 -5.72 19.75 15.82
CA THR A 269 -5.76 18.40 16.38
C THR A 269 -4.64 17.50 15.82
N PHE A 270 -4.34 17.61 14.52
CA PHE A 270 -3.25 16.86 13.89
C PHE A 270 -1.89 17.47 14.20
N PHE A 271 -1.76 18.79 14.11
CA PHE A 271 -0.48 19.48 14.29
C PHE A 271 0.02 19.40 15.73
N ILE A 272 -0.86 19.47 16.73
CA ILE A 272 -0.51 19.27 18.14
C ILE A 272 0.03 17.84 18.34
N LYS A 273 -0.65 16.84 17.80
CA LYS A 273 -0.21 15.44 17.91
C LYS A 273 1.09 15.16 17.14
N LEU A 274 1.27 15.80 15.99
CA LEU A 274 2.55 15.76 15.27
C LEU A 274 3.69 16.35 16.08
N LYS A 275 3.47 17.50 16.75
CA LYS A 275 4.45 18.13 17.64
C LYS A 275 4.81 17.21 18.82
N GLU A 276 3.84 16.51 19.39
CA GLU A 276 4.03 15.49 20.42
C GLU A 276 4.66 14.19 19.87
N ASN A 277 5.01 14.14 18.59
CA ASN A 277 5.50 12.94 17.87
C ASN A 277 4.58 11.72 17.98
N TYR A 278 3.29 11.91 18.26
CA TYR A 278 2.32 10.84 18.54
C TYR A 278 2.76 9.85 19.62
N THR A 279 3.73 10.22 20.46
CA THR A 279 4.27 9.33 21.49
C THR A 279 3.20 9.02 22.54
N SER A 280 3.15 7.77 22.95
CA SER A 280 2.37 7.29 24.08
C SER A 280 3.01 6.02 24.61
N ASP A 281 2.80 5.70 25.88
CA ASP A 281 3.29 4.45 26.48
C ASP A 281 2.87 3.22 25.66
N LEU A 282 1.66 3.24 25.11
CA LEU A 282 1.14 2.16 24.27
C LEU A 282 1.92 2.05 22.95
N ALA A 283 2.24 3.18 22.31
CA ALA A 283 3.02 3.19 21.06
C ALA A 283 4.45 2.70 21.30
N GLU A 284 5.07 3.12 22.40
CA GLU A 284 6.41 2.68 22.79
C GLU A 284 6.45 1.18 23.07
N ASN A 285 5.59 0.70 23.97
CA ASN A 285 5.51 -0.72 24.33
C ASN A 285 5.23 -1.61 23.12
N MET A 286 4.29 -1.22 22.26
CA MET A 286 3.96 -1.98 21.05
C MET A 286 5.11 -1.99 20.05
N SER A 287 5.82 -0.87 19.88
CA SER A 287 6.98 -0.79 19.00
C SER A 287 8.11 -1.69 19.49
N GLU A 288 8.42 -1.65 20.79
CA GLU A 288 9.44 -2.52 21.40
C GLU A 288 9.10 -3.99 21.25
N GLU A 289 7.85 -4.36 21.53
CA GLU A 289 7.40 -5.74 21.43
C GLU A 289 7.45 -6.24 19.98
N LEU A 290 7.02 -5.44 19.02
CA LEU A 290 7.11 -5.80 17.59
C LEU A 290 8.56 -5.97 17.14
N MET A 291 9.44 -4.99 17.45
CA MET A 291 10.85 -5.05 17.08
C MET A 291 11.52 -6.29 17.68
N GLN A 292 11.30 -6.56 18.98
CA GLN A 292 11.90 -7.71 19.65
C GLN A 292 11.44 -9.03 19.02
N ARG A 293 10.13 -9.21 18.82
CA ARG A 293 9.58 -10.42 18.21
C ARG A 293 10.09 -10.68 16.79
N ILE A 294 10.21 -9.61 15.99
CA ILE A 294 10.72 -9.73 14.63
C ILE A 294 12.22 -10.03 14.66
N ALA A 295 12.98 -9.34 15.51
CA ALA A 295 14.42 -9.55 15.66
C ALA A 295 14.75 -10.99 16.10
N ASP A 296 14.02 -11.52 17.08
CA ASP A 296 14.17 -12.91 17.56
C ASP A 296 13.93 -13.91 16.42
N LYS A 297 12.83 -13.74 15.66
CA LYS A 297 12.48 -14.62 14.53
C LYS A 297 13.49 -14.54 13.40
N MET A 298 14.07 -13.38 13.18
CA MET A 298 15.06 -13.14 12.13
C MET A 298 16.49 -13.39 12.62
N GLN A 299 16.69 -13.76 13.89
CA GLN A 299 18.01 -13.95 14.52
C GLN A 299 18.92 -12.73 14.35
N THR A 300 18.35 -11.54 14.58
CA THR A 300 19.04 -10.25 14.44
C THR A 300 18.98 -9.46 15.73
N ASP A 301 19.75 -8.37 15.80
CA ASP A 301 19.67 -7.43 16.90
C ASP A 301 18.56 -6.40 16.69
N VAL A 302 17.89 -5.98 17.78
CA VAL A 302 16.82 -4.98 17.74
C VAL A 302 17.33 -3.61 17.25
N SER A 303 18.64 -3.31 17.43
CA SER A 303 19.26 -2.05 17.00
C SER A 303 19.23 -1.82 15.48
N VAL A 304 18.92 -2.86 14.69
CA VAL A 304 18.72 -2.72 13.24
C VAL A 304 17.45 -1.92 12.89
N PHE A 305 16.55 -1.68 13.84
CA PHE A 305 15.39 -0.81 13.65
C PHE A 305 15.66 0.63 14.09
N ASP A 306 14.99 1.57 13.44
CA ASP A 306 14.85 2.93 13.92
C ASP A 306 13.63 3.01 14.84
N LYS A 307 13.87 2.83 16.13
CA LYS A 307 12.81 2.80 17.15
C LYS A 307 12.02 4.10 17.19
N GLU A 308 12.70 5.25 17.13
CA GLU A 308 12.04 6.56 17.24
C GLU A 308 11.02 6.78 16.13
N LEU A 309 11.39 6.49 14.89
CA LEU A 309 10.50 6.63 13.74
C LEU A 309 9.35 5.60 13.77
N LEU A 310 9.62 4.39 14.24
CA LEU A 310 8.58 3.37 14.38
C LEU A 310 7.55 3.74 15.44
N VAL A 311 7.99 4.26 16.60
CA VAL A 311 7.09 4.75 17.66
C VAL A 311 6.19 5.86 17.13
N LYS A 312 6.73 6.81 16.34
CA LYS A 312 5.94 7.88 15.70
C LYS A 312 4.87 7.32 14.76
N ASP A 313 5.21 6.37 13.90
CA ASP A 313 4.26 5.78 12.96
C ASP A 313 3.17 4.96 13.69
N ILE A 314 3.55 4.16 14.67
CA ILE A 314 2.57 3.41 15.48
C ILE A 314 1.68 4.38 16.27
N GLY A 315 2.24 5.41 16.87
CA GLY A 315 1.50 6.44 17.57
C GLY A 315 0.51 7.17 16.65
N TYR A 316 0.91 7.49 15.42
CA TYR A 316 0.00 8.04 14.41
C TYR A 316 -1.16 7.08 14.10
N ILE A 317 -0.89 5.81 13.89
CA ILE A 317 -1.92 4.80 13.64
C ILE A 317 -2.88 4.69 14.82
N LEU A 318 -2.38 4.71 16.06
CA LEU A 318 -3.19 4.70 17.27
C LEU A 318 -4.07 5.95 17.37
N PHE A 319 -3.52 7.13 17.09
CA PHE A 319 -4.25 8.40 17.06
C PHE A 319 -5.36 8.38 16.01
N VAL A 320 -5.03 7.98 14.77
CA VAL A 320 -6.02 7.88 13.70
C VAL A 320 -7.12 6.88 14.06
N ARG A 321 -6.77 5.72 14.62
CA ARG A 321 -7.74 4.72 15.06
C ARG A 321 -8.68 5.26 16.15
N ASP A 322 -8.15 6.02 17.10
CA ASP A 322 -8.95 6.61 18.17
C ASP A 322 -10.00 7.59 17.59
N LYS A 323 -9.61 8.42 16.66
CA LYS A 323 -10.46 9.44 16.03
C LYS A 323 -11.28 8.92 14.86
N TYR A 324 -10.77 7.92 14.14
CA TYR A 324 -11.40 7.34 12.96
C TYR A 324 -11.18 5.82 12.90
N PRO A 325 -11.92 5.02 13.69
CA PRO A 325 -11.73 3.55 13.79
C PRO A 325 -12.27 2.78 12.57
N TYR A 326 -12.24 3.37 11.39
CA TYR A 326 -12.84 2.87 10.17
C TYR A 326 -11.81 2.66 9.05
N LYS A 327 -12.24 2.02 7.97
CA LYS A 327 -11.37 1.81 6.80
C LYS A 327 -10.96 3.13 6.14
N MET A 328 -9.66 3.31 5.97
CA MET A 328 -9.09 4.47 5.30
C MET A 328 -9.34 4.48 3.79
N SER A 329 -9.41 3.32 3.15
CA SER A 329 -9.69 3.17 1.72
C SER A 329 -10.68 2.04 1.45
N TYR A 330 -11.49 2.15 0.39
CA TYR A 330 -12.43 1.12 -0.02
C TYR A 330 -11.91 0.28 -1.19
N ILE A 331 -11.17 0.86 -2.10
CA ILE A 331 -10.76 0.25 -3.37
C ILE A 331 -9.25 0.30 -3.56
N ASN A 332 -8.64 1.48 -3.41
CA ASN A 332 -7.21 1.68 -3.63
C ASN A 332 -6.40 1.39 -2.34
N HIS A 333 -6.01 0.14 -2.18
CA HIS A 333 -5.23 -0.32 -1.01
C HIS A 333 -3.72 -0.24 -1.27
N ARG A 334 -3.17 0.97 -1.38
CA ARG A 334 -1.72 1.17 -1.61
C ARG A 334 -0.85 0.40 -0.61
N GLY A 335 -1.22 0.38 0.66
CA GLY A 335 -0.53 -0.39 1.71
C GLY A 335 -0.50 -1.89 1.40
N TYR A 336 -1.59 -2.44 0.87
CA TYR A 336 -1.67 -3.84 0.47
C TYR A 336 -0.65 -4.19 -0.62
N PHE A 337 -0.57 -3.41 -1.70
CA PHE A 337 0.38 -3.72 -2.80
C PHE A 337 1.83 -3.61 -2.36
N ASN A 338 2.16 -2.64 -1.51
CA ASN A 338 3.50 -2.55 -0.91
C ASN A 338 3.80 -3.79 -0.05
N SER A 339 2.85 -4.22 0.77
CA SER A 339 2.97 -5.43 1.59
C SER A 339 3.17 -6.68 0.72
N VAL A 340 2.46 -6.80 -0.41
CA VAL A 340 2.66 -7.88 -1.39
C VAL A 340 4.05 -7.82 -2.02
N ALA A 341 4.54 -6.65 -2.39
CA ALA A 341 5.89 -6.48 -2.92
C ALA A 341 6.96 -6.90 -1.89
N ILE A 342 6.76 -6.57 -0.61
CA ILE A 342 7.61 -7.04 0.50
C ILE A 342 7.53 -8.57 0.61
N GLN A 343 6.34 -9.16 0.54
CA GLN A 343 6.15 -10.61 0.59
C GLN A 343 6.92 -11.34 -0.52
N ILE A 344 6.88 -10.80 -1.74
CA ILE A 344 7.56 -11.39 -2.90
C ILE A 344 9.06 -11.28 -2.76
N LYS A 345 9.57 -10.08 -2.43
CA LYS A 345 10.98 -9.77 -2.46
C LYS A 345 11.71 -10.13 -1.17
N TYR A 346 11.03 -10.04 -0.03
CA TYR A 346 11.58 -10.27 1.32
C TYR A 346 10.70 -11.23 2.13
N PRO A 347 10.48 -12.47 1.67
CA PRO A 347 9.49 -13.40 2.24
C PRO A 347 9.76 -13.74 3.71
N ILE A 348 11.04 -13.76 4.14
CA ILE A 348 11.44 -14.02 5.52
C ILE A 348 10.96 -12.89 6.44
N PHE A 349 11.30 -11.65 6.08
CA PHE A 349 10.87 -10.48 6.84
C PHE A 349 9.34 -10.42 6.92
N TYR A 350 8.67 -10.59 5.76
CA TYR A 350 7.21 -10.60 5.72
C TYR A 350 6.61 -11.64 6.67
N GLN A 351 7.12 -12.87 6.65
CA GLN A 351 6.62 -13.94 7.52
C GLN A 351 6.87 -13.63 9.01
N ALA A 352 8.07 -13.15 9.35
CA ALA A 352 8.41 -12.77 10.73
C ALA A 352 7.46 -11.67 11.27
N VAL A 353 7.15 -10.67 10.44
CA VAL A 353 6.21 -9.60 10.79
C VAL A 353 4.79 -10.13 10.91
N MET A 354 4.30 -10.92 9.95
CA MET A 354 2.94 -11.47 9.98
C MET A 354 2.71 -12.39 11.18
N ASP A 355 3.68 -13.22 11.51
CA ASP A 355 3.59 -14.07 12.70
C ASP A 355 3.55 -13.24 13.99
N SER A 356 4.30 -12.14 14.04
CA SER A 356 4.28 -11.24 15.19
C SER A 356 2.92 -10.54 15.30
N PHE A 357 2.34 -10.09 14.18
CA PHE A 357 0.98 -9.53 14.15
C PHE A 357 -0.08 -10.53 14.56
N ASN A 358 -0.01 -11.78 14.10
CA ASN A 358 -0.96 -12.84 14.47
C ASN A 358 -0.91 -13.16 15.98
N GLN A 359 0.24 -13.01 16.61
CA GLN A 359 0.35 -13.18 18.06
C GLN A 359 -0.23 -11.98 18.81
N LEU A 360 0.13 -10.76 18.42
CA LEU A 360 -0.33 -9.53 19.04
C LEU A 360 -1.81 -9.24 18.77
N SER A 361 -2.38 -9.71 17.67
CA SER A 361 -3.80 -9.52 17.34
C SER A 361 -4.74 -10.21 18.33
N LYS A 362 -4.23 -11.12 19.17
CA LYS A 362 -5.02 -11.71 20.28
C LYS A 362 -5.35 -10.65 21.34
N ASP A 363 -4.43 -9.74 21.58
CA ASP A 363 -4.56 -8.66 22.55
C ASP A 363 -5.05 -7.37 21.89
N TYR A 364 -4.72 -7.19 20.61
CA TYR A 364 -5.00 -5.98 19.81
C TYR A 364 -5.68 -6.34 18.48
N ALA A 365 -6.96 -6.73 18.51
CA ALA A 365 -7.72 -7.18 17.33
C ALA A 365 -7.71 -6.17 16.14
N TRP A 366 -7.54 -4.90 16.42
CA TRP A 366 -7.46 -3.84 15.42
C TRP A 366 -6.19 -3.90 14.53
N LEU A 367 -5.12 -4.57 14.99
CA LEU A 367 -3.88 -4.73 14.22
C LEU A 367 -4.13 -5.34 12.84
N ALA A 368 -5.10 -6.24 12.73
CA ALA A 368 -5.44 -6.86 11.45
C ALA A 368 -5.86 -5.86 10.37
N HIS A 369 -6.47 -4.73 10.77
CA HIS A 369 -6.91 -3.69 9.84
C HIS A 369 -5.78 -2.80 9.35
N TYR A 370 -4.72 -2.64 10.16
CA TYR A 370 -3.56 -1.76 9.86
C TYR A 370 -2.29 -2.56 9.52
N ALA A 371 -2.40 -3.89 9.42
CA ALA A 371 -1.25 -4.75 9.13
C ALA A 371 -0.45 -4.34 7.86
N PRO A 372 -1.07 -3.94 6.74
CA PRO A 372 -0.33 -3.48 5.58
C PRO A 372 0.46 -2.18 5.82
N GLU A 373 -0.12 -1.22 6.53
CA GLU A 373 0.52 0.06 6.87
C GLU A 373 1.70 -0.17 7.82
N LEU A 374 1.48 -0.96 8.87
CA LEU A 374 2.52 -1.33 9.84
C LEU A 374 3.64 -2.16 9.19
N MET A 375 3.31 -3.06 8.26
CA MET A 375 4.31 -3.80 7.48
C MET A 375 5.24 -2.83 6.73
N ASN A 376 4.66 -1.79 6.11
CA ASN A 376 5.42 -0.79 5.38
C ASN A 376 6.30 0.05 6.31
N SER A 377 5.80 0.43 7.48
CA SER A 377 6.56 1.19 8.48
C SER A 377 7.73 0.37 9.03
N LEU A 378 7.47 -0.87 9.44
CA LEU A 378 8.51 -1.79 9.90
C LEU A 378 9.58 -2.02 8.83
N PHE A 379 9.17 -2.20 7.56
CA PHE A 379 10.12 -2.38 6.46
C PHE A 379 10.95 -1.12 6.18
N ARG A 380 10.35 0.07 6.24
CA ARG A 380 11.05 1.35 6.02
C ARG A 380 12.07 1.65 7.10
N TYR A 381 11.73 1.36 8.34
CA TYR A 381 12.56 1.70 9.50
C TYR A 381 13.55 0.60 9.90
N TRP A 382 13.59 -0.47 9.16
CA TRP A 382 14.74 -1.35 9.12
C TRP A 382 15.89 -0.58 8.46
N LYS A 383 16.96 -0.28 9.20
CA LYS A 383 18.01 0.65 8.77
C LYS A 383 18.51 0.34 7.36
N ALA A 384 18.50 1.33 6.49
CA ALA A 384 18.81 1.17 5.06
C ALA A 384 20.23 0.62 4.80
N GLN A 385 21.20 0.97 5.64
CA GLN A 385 22.56 0.44 5.60
C GLN A 385 22.63 -1.06 5.90
N ASP A 386 21.64 -1.61 6.58
CA ASP A 386 21.50 -2.99 6.97
C ASP A 386 20.56 -3.80 6.06
N TYR A 387 20.05 -3.21 4.96
CA TYR A 387 19.23 -3.98 4.00
C TYR A 387 19.95 -5.22 3.48
N GLY A 388 21.29 -5.21 3.44
CA GLY A 388 22.09 -6.39 3.18
C GLY A 388 21.89 -7.51 4.23
N TYR A 389 21.53 -7.15 5.46
CA TYR A 389 21.27 -8.10 6.53
C TYR A 389 20.00 -8.91 6.31
N ILE A 390 18.89 -8.23 5.94
CA ILE A 390 17.60 -8.89 5.60
C ILE A 390 17.81 -9.95 4.50
N THR A 391 18.78 -9.72 3.65
CA THR A 391 19.07 -10.57 2.51
C THR A 391 20.13 -11.63 2.78
N LYS A 392 20.98 -11.45 3.81
CA LYS A 392 22.01 -12.44 4.22
C LYS A 392 21.45 -13.59 5.03
N ILE A 393 20.33 -13.38 5.73
CA ILE A 393 19.70 -14.44 6.52
C ILE A 393 19.26 -15.56 5.59
N ASN A 394 19.64 -16.78 5.95
CA ASN A 394 19.33 -18.00 5.20
C ASN A 394 19.86 -18.03 3.75
N GLN A 395 21.05 -17.46 3.52
CA GLN A 395 21.75 -17.73 2.28
C GLN A 395 21.93 -19.24 2.10
N VAL A 396 21.84 -19.69 0.85
CA VAL A 396 22.14 -21.07 0.48
C VAL A 396 23.65 -21.19 0.33
N LYS A 397 24.28 -22.14 1.01
CA LYS A 397 25.69 -22.45 0.83
C LYS A 397 25.89 -23.12 -0.51
N VAL A 398 26.64 -22.46 -1.41
CA VAL A 398 26.84 -22.90 -2.79
C VAL A 398 28.29 -23.24 -3.02
N PHE A 399 28.51 -24.38 -3.68
CA PHE A 399 29.81 -24.79 -4.20
C PHE A 399 29.77 -24.75 -5.73
N ILE A 400 30.85 -24.23 -6.36
CA ILE A 400 30.97 -24.15 -7.82
C ILE A 400 31.99 -25.17 -8.29
N SER A 401 31.62 -26.02 -9.26
CA SER A 401 32.54 -26.96 -9.87
C SER A 401 32.57 -26.76 -11.37
N THR A 402 33.75 -26.71 -11.97
CA THR A 402 33.93 -26.55 -13.40
C THR A 402 35.03 -27.49 -13.93
N THR A 403 34.81 -28.05 -15.11
CA THR A 403 35.80 -28.85 -15.83
C THR A 403 36.83 -28.01 -16.60
N LEU A 404 36.67 -26.70 -16.59
CA LEU A 404 37.56 -25.76 -17.25
C LEU A 404 38.74 -25.37 -16.36
N ASN A 405 39.06 -24.12 -16.28
CA ASN A 405 40.20 -23.63 -15.49
C ASN A 405 39.79 -22.70 -14.37
N GLU A 406 40.75 -22.28 -13.56
CA GLU A 406 40.54 -21.37 -12.44
C GLU A 406 39.84 -20.05 -12.86
N ASN A 407 40.18 -19.51 -14.04
CA ASN A 407 39.57 -18.26 -14.52
C ASN A 407 38.08 -18.42 -14.77
N GLN A 408 37.63 -19.57 -15.28
CA GLN A 408 36.21 -19.87 -15.46
C GLN A 408 35.51 -20.00 -14.08
N ALA A 409 36.13 -20.67 -13.13
CA ALA A 409 35.57 -20.76 -11.77
C ALA A 409 35.38 -19.38 -11.14
N LYS A 410 36.41 -18.51 -11.24
CA LYS A 410 36.33 -17.11 -10.78
C LYS A 410 35.31 -16.27 -11.53
N LEU A 411 35.16 -16.47 -12.85
CA LEU A 411 34.15 -15.79 -13.64
C LEU A 411 32.74 -16.20 -13.19
N ASN A 412 32.50 -17.48 -13.01
CA ASN A 412 31.22 -18.01 -12.54
C ASN A 412 30.91 -17.49 -11.13
N GLN A 413 31.90 -17.48 -10.24
CA GLN A 413 31.77 -16.88 -8.91
C GLN A 413 31.35 -15.41 -9.00
N TYR A 414 32.04 -14.61 -9.80
CA TYR A 414 31.72 -13.19 -9.99
C TYR A 414 30.29 -12.98 -10.54
N ILE A 415 29.88 -13.76 -11.55
CA ILE A 415 28.53 -13.68 -12.15
C ILE A 415 27.48 -13.98 -11.08
N PHE A 416 27.67 -15.07 -10.33
CA PHE A 416 26.71 -15.48 -9.31
C PHE A 416 26.68 -14.54 -8.12
N GLU A 417 27.82 -14.05 -7.64
CA GLU A 417 27.89 -13.04 -6.58
C GLU A 417 27.17 -11.77 -6.98
N LYS A 418 27.34 -11.32 -8.24
CA LYS A 418 26.63 -10.14 -8.76
C LYS A 418 25.14 -10.37 -8.89
N ALA A 419 24.72 -11.53 -9.42
CA ALA A 419 23.31 -11.84 -9.66
C ALA A 419 22.54 -12.18 -8.37
N PHE A 420 23.21 -12.85 -7.41
CA PHE A 420 22.54 -13.47 -6.25
C PHE A 420 23.21 -13.14 -4.90
N LYS A 421 23.95 -12.03 -4.81
CA LYS A 421 24.72 -11.58 -3.63
C LYS A 421 24.05 -11.82 -2.27
N ASN A 422 22.75 -11.71 -2.27
CA ASN A 422 21.94 -11.77 -1.05
C ASN A 422 21.21 -13.10 -0.84
N LYS A 423 21.30 -14.04 -1.80
CA LYS A 423 20.58 -15.31 -1.76
C LYS A 423 21.47 -16.50 -1.59
N MET A 424 22.74 -16.39 -1.97
CA MET A 424 23.72 -17.45 -1.83
C MET A 424 24.99 -16.97 -1.12
N ASN A 425 25.64 -17.91 -0.49
CA ASN A 425 26.99 -17.78 0.06
C ASN A 425 27.86 -18.81 -0.67
N ILE A 426 28.78 -18.36 -1.53
CA ILE A 426 29.70 -19.25 -2.23
C ILE A 426 30.80 -19.62 -1.24
N ILE A 427 30.79 -20.89 -0.80
CA ILE A 427 31.72 -21.41 0.19
C ILE A 427 33.02 -21.93 -0.40
N GLY A 428 33.04 -22.17 -1.72
CA GLY A 428 34.26 -22.60 -2.42
C GLY A 428 33.99 -22.88 -3.90
N TYR A 429 35.05 -23.12 -4.64
CA TYR A 429 35.02 -23.57 -6.01
C TYR A 429 36.12 -24.60 -6.27
N GLU A 430 35.88 -25.42 -7.29
CA GLU A 430 36.80 -26.43 -7.78
C GLU A 430 36.92 -26.36 -9.31
N TYR A 431 38.15 -26.56 -9.79
CA TYR A 431 38.48 -26.67 -11.20
C TYR A 431 39.54 -27.80 -11.38
N GLU A 432 39.70 -28.30 -12.56
CA GLU A 432 40.65 -29.37 -12.87
C GLU A 432 40.42 -30.67 -12.05
N GLN A 433 39.38 -31.39 -12.33
CA GLN A 433 39.24 -32.73 -11.76
C GLN A 433 40.14 -33.71 -12.43
N THR A 434 41.23 -34.05 -11.78
CA THR A 434 42.18 -35.04 -12.24
C THR A 434 41.74 -36.48 -11.98
N SER A 435 40.77 -36.73 -11.11
CA SER A 435 40.10 -38.02 -10.98
C SER A 435 38.95 -38.01 -10.00
N PHE A 436 37.75 -38.43 -10.43
CA PHE A 436 36.59 -38.74 -9.59
C PHE A 436 36.73 -40.03 -8.75
N ASN A 437 37.90 -40.70 -8.82
CA ASN A 437 38.14 -41.98 -8.18
C ASN A 437 38.99 -41.87 -6.90
N SER A 438 39.28 -40.70 -6.41
CA SER A 438 40.04 -40.60 -5.14
C SER A 438 39.08 -40.50 -3.95
N GLU A 439 39.37 -41.31 -2.93
CA GLU A 439 38.69 -41.35 -1.62
C GLU A 439 38.68 -40.02 -0.84
N THR A 440 39.08 -38.90 -1.45
CA THR A 440 39.14 -37.57 -0.83
C THR A 440 38.04 -36.66 -1.46
N THR A 441 36.82 -36.76 -0.97
CA THR A 441 35.80 -35.77 -1.22
C THR A 441 36.21 -34.43 -0.63
N ASN A 442 36.06 -33.34 -1.41
CA ASN A 442 36.33 -32.00 -0.91
C ASN A 442 35.36 -31.71 0.24
N PRO A 443 35.83 -31.39 1.48
CA PRO A 443 34.97 -31.17 2.64
C PRO A 443 33.90 -30.09 2.39
N LEU A 444 34.21 -29.09 1.57
CA LEU A 444 33.29 -28.01 1.21
C LEU A 444 32.15 -28.50 0.34
N LEU A 445 32.33 -29.56 -0.44
CA LEU A 445 31.27 -30.18 -1.24
C LEU A 445 30.21 -30.84 -0.35
N GLU A 446 30.62 -31.44 0.76
CA GLU A 446 29.68 -32.00 1.75
C GLU A 446 28.90 -30.92 2.49
N GLU A 447 29.56 -29.79 2.79
CA GLU A 447 28.98 -28.65 3.49
C GLU A 447 28.00 -27.86 2.59
N ALA A 448 28.16 -27.95 1.25
CA ALA A 448 27.35 -27.23 0.31
C ALA A 448 25.90 -27.75 0.30
N GLU A 449 24.96 -26.83 0.29
CA GLU A 449 23.52 -27.11 0.14
C GLU A 449 23.10 -27.18 -1.32
N LEU A 450 23.88 -26.55 -2.20
CA LEU A 450 23.69 -26.53 -3.64
C LEU A 450 25.06 -26.55 -4.33
N VAL A 451 25.16 -27.37 -5.37
CA VAL A 451 26.35 -27.43 -6.25
C VAL A 451 25.94 -26.94 -7.64
N ILE A 452 26.69 -25.97 -8.17
CA ILE A 452 26.50 -25.50 -9.55
C ILE A 452 27.72 -25.93 -10.35
N CYS A 453 27.49 -26.70 -11.42
CA CYS A 453 28.57 -27.27 -12.24
C CYS A 453 28.24 -27.26 -13.73
N ASN A 454 29.28 -27.37 -14.58
CA ASN A 454 29.14 -27.50 -16.03
C ASN A 454 29.28 -28.96 -16.52
N HIS A 455 29.18 -29.93 -15.64
CA HIS A 455 29.29 -31.36 -15.95
C HIS A 455 28.33 -32.18 -15.09
N LEU A 456 28.07 -33.42 -15.50
CA LEU A 456 27.16 -34.31 -14.79
C LEU A 456 27.88 -35.01 -13.64
N PHE A 457 27.31 -34.84 -12.43
CA PHE A 457 27.66 -35.67 -11.29
C PHE A 457 26.72 -36.86 -11.17
N TYR A 458 27.24 -38.02 -10.81
CA TYR A 458 26.44 -39.24 -10.64
C TYR A 458 25.84 -39.44 -9.25
N GLN A 459 26.10 -38.52 -8.33
CA GLN A 459 25.62 -38.60 -6.94
C GLN A 459 24.73 -37.40 -6.58
N GLU A 460 23.63 -37.64 -5.88
CA GLU A 460 22.73 -36.66 -5.30
C GLU A 460 22.17 -35.58 -6.26
N LEU A 461 21.42 -36.02 -7.27
CA LEU A 461 20.80 -35.15 -8.30
C LEU A 461 20.02 -33.94 -7.70
N ASP A 462 19.44 -34.07 -6.51
CA ASP A 462 18.63 -33.00 -5.92
C ASP A 462 19.46 -31.81 -5.41
N LYS A 463 20.74 -31.98 -5.22
CA LYS A 463 21.70 -30.95 -4.72
C LYS A 463 22.43 -30.23 -5.87
N ILE A 464 22.27 -30.67 -7.10
CA ILE A 464 23.09 -30.25 -8.24
C ILE A 464 22.26 -29.46 -9.25
N ILE A 465 22.82 -28.37 -9.76
CA ILE A 465 22.37 -27.65 -10.95
C ILE A 465 23.46 -27.69 -12.00
N VAL A 466 23.15 -28.26 -13.15
CA VAL A 466 24.07 -28.25 -14.29
C VAL A 466 23.81 -26.99 -15.12
N VAL A 467 24.87 -26.26 -15.43
CA VAL A 467 24.86 -25.07 -16.28
C VAL A 467 25.80 -25.26 -17.47
N ASP A 468 25.62 -24.44 -18.49
CA ASP A 468 26.56 -24.40 -19.60
C ASP A 468 27.82 -23.59 -19.22
N ASP A 469 28.88 -23.69 -20.00
CA ASP A 469 30.13 -22.95 -19.79
C ASP A 469 29.89 -21.44 -19.81
N ILE A 470 28.95 -20.98 -20.62
CA ILE A 470 28.45 -19.60 -20.66
C ILE A 470 27.07 -19.57 -20.04
N ILE A 471 26.93 -18.77 -18.97
CA ILE A 471 25.70 -18.67 -18.20
C ILE A 471 24.83 -17.57 -18.79
N ASP A 472 23.68 -17.95 -19.34
CA ASP A 472 22.68 -17.04 -19.88
C ASP A 472 21.62 -16.63 -18.84
N ASP A 473 20.77 -15.68 -19.20
CA ASP A 473 19.69 -15.18 -18.35
C ASP A 473 18.68 -16.26 -17.97
N ALA A 474 18.44 -17.25 -18.84
CA ALA A 474 17.52 -18.35 -18.56
C ALA A 474 18.07 -19.26 -17.46
N LYS A 475 19.37 -19.54 -17.46
CA LYS A 475 20.05 -20.29 -16.38
C LYS A 475 20.07 -19.50 -15.07
N LEU A 476 20.37 -18.19 -15.12
CA LEU A 476 20.27 -17.32 -13.94
C LEU A 476 18.87 -17.33 -13.37
N TYR A 477 17.83 -17.25 -14.19
CA TYR A 477 16.44 -17.33 -13.74
C TYR A 477 16.14 -18.67 -13.05
N PHE A 478 16.56 -19.79 -13.63
CA PHE A 478 16.36 -21.12 -13.05
C PHE A 478 17.08 -21.28 -11.69
N ILE A 479 18.33 -20.83 -11.59
CA ILE A 479 19.10 -20.82 -10.34
C ILE A 479 18.39 -19.98 -9.29
N ASN A 480 17.89 -18.81 -9.67
CA ASN A 480 17.13 -17.92 -8.78
C ASN A 480 15.89 -18.61 -8.19
N GLN A 481 15.12 -19.29 -9.00
CA GLN A 481 13.95 -20.06 -8.58
C GLN A 481 14.31 -21.15 -7.56
N ARG A 482 15.41 -21.85 -7.80
CA ARG A 482 15.90 -22.92 -6.91
C ARG A 482 16.34 -22.35 -5.57
N LEU A 483 17.11 -21.27 -5.58
CA LEU A 483 17.55 -20.57 -4.36
C LEU A 483 16.35 -20.09 -3.53
N ASP A 484 15.34 -19.50 -4.15
CA ASP A 484 14.14 -19.01 -3.45
C ASP A 484 13.33 -20.17 -2.84
N LYS A 485 13.24 -21.32 -3.52
CA LYS A 485 12.61 -22.53 -2.97
C LYS A 485 13.37 -23.05 -1.75
N MET A 486 14.69 -23.14 -1.82
CA MET A 486 15.53 -23.64 -0.71
C MET A 486 15.48 -22.68 0.49
N ARG A 487 15.55 -21.38 0.25
CA ARG A 487 15.44 -20.36 1.32
C ARG A 487 14.08 -20.41 2.01
N LYS A 488 13.00 -20.61 1.27
CA LYS A 488 11.65 -20.79 1.86
C LYS A 488 11.54 -22.04 2.70
N ALA A 489 12.17 -23.14 2.29
CA ALA A 489 12.17 -24.37 3.07
C ALA A 489 12.89 -24.20 4.42
N LYS A 490 13.97 -23.39 4.49
CA LYS A 490 14.66 -23.06 5.74
C LYS A 490 13.81 -22.25 6.73
N LEU A 491 12.74 -21.60 6.27
CA LEU A 491 11.82 -20.83 7.11
C LEU A 491 10.73 -21.65 7.74
N SER A 492 10.47 -22.84 7.19
CA SER A 492 9.41 -23.74 7.64
C SER A 492 9.86 -24.69 8.75
N VAL A 493 11.14 -24.60 9.14
CA VAL A 493 11.77 -25.33 10.25
C VAL A 493 12.00 -24.34 11.41
#